data_260be7bae718b2cccd018b2c869a971d
#
_entry.id   260be7bae718b2cccd018b2c869a971d
#
_cell.length_a   1.000
_cell.length_b   1.000
_cell.length_c   1.000
_cell.angle_alpha   90.00
_cell.angle_beta   90.00
_cell.angle_gamma   90.00
#
_symmetry.space_group_name_H-M   'P 1'
#
loop_
_entity.id
_entity.type
_entity.pdbx_description
1 polymer ?
#
loop_
_entity_poly.entity_id
_entity_poly.type
_entity_poly.pdbx_seq_one_letter_code
_entity_poly.pdbx_strand_id
1 'polypeptide(L)'
;MYKRQTIYTSSSSDTDIITGQIRPIFSSSQILIELAVTPYGGNADTLSSRGRIRRGYGVGTASSGTQIMYNRRMFFRSGSALKAMCGQMVAMDEPHTTDILEYVFQTSVEATSGASTIEFYADGYAAGAAENVMTLMEIRGNS
;
A
#
# COMPACT_ATOMS: atom_id res chain seq x y z
N MET A 1 5.29 -7.83 -16.37
CA MET A 1 4.07 -7.33 -17.03
C MET A 1 3.25 -6.59 -15.98
N TYR A 2 3.35 -5.27 -15.95
CA TYR A 2 2.62 -4.46 -14.98
C TYR A 2 1.16 -4.41 -15.39
N LYS A 3 0.26 -4.88 -14.51
CA LYS A 3 -1.18 -4.69 -14.72
C LYS A 3 -1.52 -3.25 -14.31
N ARG A 4 -1.90 -2.46 -15.27
CA ARG A 4 -2.48 -1.13 -15.05
C ARG A 4 -3.83 -1.32 -14.34
N GLN A 5 -3.95 -0.82 -13.15
CA GLN A 5 -5.19 -0.90 -12.41
C GLN A 5 -5.43 0.44 -11.70
N THR A 6 -6.42 1.19 -12.18
CA THR A 6 -6.96 2.31 -11.42
C THR A 6 -7.86 1.72 -10.34
N ILE A 7 -7.51 1.94 -9.08
CA ILE A 7 -8.28 1.44 -7.96
C ILE A 7 -9.01 2.60 -7.33
N TYR A 8 -10.33 2.51 -7.34
CA TYR A 8 -11.19 3.44 -6.63
C TYR A 8 -11.56 2.81 -5.30
N THR A 9 -11.31 3.50 -4.20
CA THR A 9 -11.86 3.07 -2.93
C THR A 9 -12.68 4.19 -2.31
N SER A 10 -13.96 3.90 -2.11
CA SER A 10 -14.88 4.68 -1.28
C SER A 10 -15.29 3.90 -0.04
N SER A 11 -14.66 2.73 0.16
CA SER A 11 -15.06 1.75 1.16
C SER A 11 -14.36 2.00 2.48
N SER A 12 -15.08 1.83 3.57
CA SER A 12 -14.51 1.65 4.91
C SER A 12 -13.78 0.30 5.06
N SER A 13 -13.97 -0.62 4.11
CA SER A 13 -13.25 -1.89 4.03
C SER A 13 -11.91 -1.70 3.34
N ASP A 14 -10.94 -2.52 3.71
CA ASP A 14 -9.62 -2.50 3.08
C ASP A 14 -9.68 -2.95 1.63
N THR A 15 -8.99 -2.22 0.78
CA THR A 15 -8.84 -2.51 -0.65
C THR A 15 -7.36 -2.70 -0.96
N ASP A 16 -7.04 -3.78 -1.66
CA ASP A 16 -5.69 -4.07 -2.12
C ASP A 16 -5.28 -3.11 -3.24
N ILE A 17 -4.16 -2.43 -3.05
CA ILE A 17 -3.67 -1.40 -3.98
C ILE A 17 -2.50 -1.92 -4.81
N ILE A 18 -1.52 -2.51 -4.16
CA ILE A 18 -0.32 -3.04 -4.80
C ILE A 18 0.16 -4.27 -4.05
N THR A 19 0.61 -5.26 -4.80
CA THR A 19 1.21 -6.48 -4.26
C THR A 19 2.62 -6.67 -4.79
N GLY A 20 3.48 -7.23 -3.97
CA GLY A 20 4.82 -7.64 -4.34
C GLY A 20 5.16 -9.01 -3.76
N GLN A 21 6.05 -9.73 -4.41
CA GLN A 21 6.47 -11.06 -3.98
C GLN A 21 7.99 -11.13 -3.86
N ILE A 22 8.46 -11.84 -2.86
CA ILE A 22 9.87 -12.13 -2.65
C ILE A 22 10.03 -13.54 -2.07
N ARG A 23 11.11 -14.21 -2.43
CA ARG A 23 11.53 -15.46 -1.79
C ARG A 23 12.83 -15.21 -1.05
N PRO A 24 12.85 -15.21 0.29
CA PRO A 24 14.08 -15.05 1.05
C PRO A 24 15.05 -16.20 0.77
N ILE A 25 16.33 -15.89 0.71
CA ILE A 25 17.40 -16.89 0.52
C ILE A 25 17.70 -17.59 1.86
N PHE A 26 17.59 -16.86 2.97
CA PHE A 26 17.84 -17.36 4.31
C PHE A 26 16.62 -17.16 5.22
N SER A 27 16.36 -18.14 6.08
CA SER A 27 15.28 -18.02 7.07
C SER A 27 15.55 -16.95 8.14
N SER A 28 16.80 -16.53 8.31
CA SER A 28 17.21 -15.43 9.21
C SER A 28 17.18 -14.06 8.55
N SER A 29 16.82 -13.96 7.27
CA SER A 29 16.78 -12.68 6.57
C SER A 29 15.62 -11.83 7.03
N GLN A 30 15.86 -10.52 7.02
CA GLN A 30 14.83 -9.50 7.16
C GLN A 30 14.41 -8.99 5.78
N ILE A 31 13.16 -8.58 5.65
CA ILE A 31 12.64 -7.98 4.42
C ILE A 31 12.36 -6.51 4.69
N LEU A 32 13.09 -5.65 4.01
CA LEU A 32 12.79 -4.22 3.93
C LEU A 32 11.69 -4.01 2.91
N ILE A 33 10.65 -3.32 3.32
CA ILE A 33 9.50 -2.98 2.49
C ILE A 33 9.45 -1.48 2.38
N GLU A 34 9.64 -0.96 1.18
CA GLU A 34 9.48 0.46 0.88
C GLU A 34 8.30 0.64 -0.05
N LEU A 35 7.38 1.51 0.35
CA LEU A 35 6.19 1.84 -0.40
C LEU A 35 6.18 3.34 -0.70
N ALA A 36 6.04 3.68 -1.97
CA ALA A 36 5.74 5.03 -2.44
C ALA A 36 4.42 4.99 -3.23
N VAL A 37 3.44 5.77 -2.80
CA VAL A 37 2.13 5.86 -3.45
C VAL A 37 1.71 7.31 -3.62
N THR A 38 1.06 7.59 -4.74
CA THR A 38 0.56 8.93 -5.06
C THR A 38 -0.95 8.85 -5.29
N PRO A 39 -1.74 8.85 -4.21
CA PRO A 39 -3.19 8.90 -4.33
C PRO A 39 -3.67 10.28 -4.75
N TYR A 40 -4.79 10.28 -5.43
CA TYR A 40 -5.54 11.46 -5.81
C TYR A 40 -6.90 11.46 -5.11
N GLY A 41 -7.23 12.50 -4.38
CA GLY A 41 -8.45 12.55 -3.58
C GLY A 41 -9.63 13.18 -4.31
N GLY A 42 -10.79 12.55 -4.16
CA GLY A 42 -12.07 13.02 -4.70
C GLY A 42 -12.76 14.14 -3.88
N ASN A 43 -14.05 14.27 -4.05
CA ASN A 43 -14.88 15.44 -3.73
C ASN A 43 -15.29 15.62 -2.25
N ALA A 44 -14.65 15.00 -1.28
CA ALA A 44 -15.03 15.18 0.13
C ALA A 44 -14.34 16.37 0.78
N ASP A 45 -15.04 17.07 1.65
CA ASP A 45 -14.49 18.21 2.41
C ASP A 45 -13.40 17.78 3.41
N THR A 46 -13.52 16.58 3.95
CA THR A 46 -12.52 15.97 4.81
C THR A 46 -12.37 14.50 4.48
N LEU A 47 -11.16 14.11 4.15
CA LEU A 47 -10.80 12.76 3.80
C LEU A 47 -9.64 12.29 4.68
N SER A 48 -9.79 11.16 5.32
CA SER A 48 -8.67 10.43 5.89
C SER A 48 -8.64 9.01 5.37
N SER A 49 -7.46 8.45 5.25
CA SER A 49 -7.30 7.05 4.89
C SER A 49 -6.39 6.32 5.85
N ARG A 50 -6.68 5.06 6.03
CA ARG A 50 -5.78 4.12 6.70
C ARG A 50 -4.93 3.44 5.64
N GLY A 51 -3.67 3.18 5.98
CA GLY A 51 -2.78 2.36 5.18
C GLY A 51 -2.26 1.21 6.01
N ARG A 52 -2.15 0.02 5.44
CA ARG A 52 -1.54 -1.14 6.07
C ARG A 52 -0.76 -1.99 5.10
N ILE A 53 0.29 -2.60 5.61
CA ILE A 53 1.05 -3.62 4.90
C ILE A 53 0.78 -4.95 5.58
N ARG A 54 0.40 -5.94 4.78
CA ARG A 54 0.21 -7.32 5.24
C ARG A 54 1.13 -8.26 4.50
N ARG A 55 1.46 -9.37 5.14
CA ARG A 55 2.23 -10.48 4.59
C ARG A 55 1.41 -11.75 4.60
N GLY A 56 1.44 -12.48 3.50
CA GLY A 56 0.97 -13.85 3.37
C GLY A 56 2.10 -14.80 2.96
N TYR A 57 1.89 -16.09 3.18
CA TYR A 57 2.78 -17.16 2.73
C TYR A 57 2.19 -17.77 1.46
N GLY A 58 2.89 -17.58 0.32
CA GLY A 58 2.41 -17.98 -1.00
C GLY A 58 1.61 -16.89 -1.71
N VAL A 59 1.34 -17.14 -2.98
CA VAL A 59 0.65 -16.19 -3.87
C VAL A 59 -0.84 -16.09 -3.52
N GLY A 60 -1.38 -14.88 -3.50
CA GLY A 60 -2.80 -14.62 -3.24
C GLY A 60 -3.21 -14.70 -1.76
N THR A 61 -2.26 -14.72 -0.82
CA THR A 61 -2.56 -14.93 0.60
C THR A 61 -2.40 -13.68 1.46
N ALA A 62 -1.77 -12.63 0.94
CA ALA A 62 -1.40 -11.47 1.74
C ALA A 62 -2.60 -10.64 2.22
N SER A 63 -3.69 -10.58 1.45
CA SER A 63 -4.86 -9.73 1.77
C SER A 63 -5.51 -10.05 3.13
N SER A 64 -5.44 -11.31 3.56
CA SER A 64 -5.90 -11.76 4.88
C SER A 64 -4.77 -12.13 5.84
N GLY A 65 -3.52 -11.89 5.44
CA GLY A 65 -2.33 -12.32 6.15
C GLY A 65 -1.97 -11.47 7.37
N THR A 66 -0.76 -11.68 7.88
CA THR A 66 -0.23 -11.00 9.06
C THR A 66 -0.03 -9.51 8.78
N GLN A 67 -0.54 -8.66 9.64
CA GLN A 67 -0.30 -7.23 9.57
C GLN A 67 1.12 -6.89 10.02
N ILE A 68 1.91 -6.31 9.14
CA ILE A 68 3.29 -5.89 9.39
C ILE A 68 3.32 -4.43 9.84
N MET A 69 2.56 -3.58 9.18
CA MET A 69 2.50 -2.16 9.47
C MET A 69 1.07 -1.63 9.33
N TYR A 70 0.74 -0.67 10.18
CA TYR A 70 -0.54 0.02 10.13
C TYR A 70 -0.36 1.52 10.40
N ASN A 71 -0.86 2.34 9.52
CA ASN A 71 -0.92 3.78 9.69
C ASN A 71 -2.38 4.25 9.67
N ARG A 72 -2.82 4.86 10.74
CA ARG A 72 -4.21 5.28 10.93
C ARG A 72 -4.61 6.49 10.08
N ARG A 73 -3.64 7.31 9.66
CA ARG A 73 -3.87 8.52 8.87
C ARG A 73 -2.77 8.68 7.84
N MET A 74 -2.74 7.77 6.89
CA MET A 74 -1.71 7.80 5.85
C MET A 74 -1.90 9.00 4.92
N PHE A 75 -3.14 9.28 4.57
CA PHE A 75 -3.51 10.45 3.78
C PHE A 75 -4.57 11.23 4.52
N PHE A 76 -4.35 12.52 4.65
CA PHE A 76 -5.30 13.42 5.25
C PHE A 76 -5.51 14.63 4.35
N ARG A 77 -6.77 14.99 4.16
CA ARG A 77 -7.15 16.18 3.41
C ARG A 77 -8.26 16.93 4.15
N SER A 78 -8.16 18.26 4.10
CA SER A 78 -9.20 19.20 4.52
C SER A 78 -9.42 20.20 3.40
N GLY A 79 -10.67 20.40 2.99
CA GLY A 79 -11.07 21.32 1.93
C GLY A 79 -11.45 20.66 0.61
N SER A 80 -12.23 21.37 -0.21
CA SER A 80 -12.93 20.85 -1.41
C SER A 80 -12.10 20.74 -2.69
N ALA A 81 -10.85 21.20 -2.72
CA ALA A 81 -10.02 21.12 -3.93
C ALA A 81 -9.41 19.73 -4.10
N LEU A 82 -9.46 19.19 -5.31
CA LEU A 82 -8.75 17.96 -5.69
C LEU A 82 -7.24 18.16 -5.52
N LYS A 83 -6.58 17.26 -4.80
CA LYS A 83 -5.13 17.32 -4.59
C LYS A 83 -4.50 15.95 -4.72
N ALA A 84 -3.39 15.89 -5.43
CA ALA A 84 -2.48 14.77 -5.34
C ALA A 84 -1.79 14.79 -3.96
N MET A 85 -1.63 13.63 -3.38
CA MET A 85 -0.94 13.42 -2.11
C MET A 85 0.21 12.45 -2.35
N CYS A 86 1.27 12.55 -1.58
CA CYS A 86 2.35 11.59 -1.62
C CYS A 86 2.41 10.88 -0.27
N GLY A 87 2.43 9.57 -0.30
CA GLY A 87 2.56 8.73 0.88
C GLY A 87 3.75 7.80 0.76
N GLN A 88 4.52 7.71 1.83
CA GLN A 88 5.61 6.76 1.95
C GLN A 88 5.42 5.94 3.22
N MET A 89 5.71 4.66 3.11
CA MET A 89 5.80 3.74 4.25
C MET A 89 7.07 2.94 4.11
N VAL A 90 7.75 2.75 5.24
CA VAL A 90 8.92 1.87 5.34
C VAL A 90 8.68 0.93 6.49
N ALA A 91 8.81 -0.35 6.25
CA ALA A 91 8.65 -1.39 7.25
C ALA A 91 9.77 -2.42 7.15
N MET A 92 10.08 -3.04 8.27
CA MET A 92 10.96 -4.19 8.36
C MET A 92 10.16 -5.38 8.86
N ASP A 93 10.33 -6.53 8.22
CA ASP A 93 9.68 -7.78 8.59
C ASP A 93 10.71 -8.90 8.77
N GLU A 94 10.46 -9.78 9.72
CA GLU A 94 11.27 -10.96 10.02
C GLU A 94 10.42 -12.23 9.83
N PRO A 95 10.31 -12.74 8.59
CA PRO A 95 9.38 -13.81 8.29
C PRO A 95 9.83 -15.21 8.75
N HIS A 96 11.09 -15.39 9.07
CA HIS A 96 11.69 -16.66 9.51
C HIS A 96 11.44 -17.85 8.57
N THR A 97 11.43 -17.63 7.27
CA THR A 97 11.17 -18.66 6.26
C THR A 97 11.93 -18.38 4.97
N THR A 98 12.07 -19.43 4.15
CA THR A 98 12.55 -19.35 2.75
C THR A 98 11.42 -19.60 1.74
N ASP A 99 10.18 -19.66 2.18
CA ASP A 99 9.02 -19.78 1.30
C ASP A 99 8.75 -18.48 0.56
N ILE A 100 7.95 -18.56 -0.50
CA ILE A 100 7.48 -17.37 -1.20
C ILE A 100 6.60 -16.56 -0.24
N LEU A 101 6.95 -15.29 -0.10
CA LEU A 101 6.17 -14.31 0.64
C LEU A 101 5.48 -13.38 -0.34
N GLU A 102 4.25 -13.04 -0.04
CA GLU A 102 3.53 -11.98 -0.72
C GLU A 102 3.25 -10.86 0.29
N TYR A 103 3.54 -9.64 -0.12
CA TYR A 103 3.18 -8.43 0.62
C TYR A 103 2.12 -7.66 -0.15
N VAL A 104 1.15 -7.13 0.55
CA VAL A 104 0.11 -6.27 -0.01
C VAL A 104 0.03 -4.96 0.78
N PHE A 105 -0.06 -3.86 0.06
CA PHE A 105 -0.51 -2.61 0.63
C PHE A 105 -2.01 -2.48 0.43
N GLN A 106 -2.71 -2.27 1.53
CA GLN A 106 -4.15 -2.05 1.59
C GLN A 106 -4.45 -0.65 2.10
N THR A 107 -5.53 -0.09 1.62
CA THR A 107 -6.07 1.16 2.14
C THR A 107 -7.58 1.08 2.31
N SER A 108 -8.10 1.85 3.26
CA SER A 108 -9.52 2.12 3.42
C SER A 108 -9.73 3.60 3.66
N VAL A 109 -10.91 4.11 3.27
CA VAL A 109 -11.28 5.51 3.39
C VAL A 109 -12.16 5.71 4.61
N GLU A 110 -11.79 6.70 5.43
CA GLU A 110 -12.66 7.26 6.46
C GLU A 110 -13.08 8.65 6.01
N ALA A 111 -14.30 8.78 5.48
CA ALA A 111 -14.87 10.08 5.19
C ALA A 111 -15.61 10.62 6.40
N THR A 112 -15.36 11.86 6.74
CA THR A 112 -16.10 12.56 7.81
C THR A 112 -17.30 13.34 7.29
N SER A 113 -17.35 13.60 5.96
CA SER A 113 -18.49 14.23 5.30
C SER A 113 -18.52 13.90 3.81
N GLY A 114 -19.68 13.46 3.30
CA GLY A 114 -19.89 13.18 1.88
C GLY A 114 -19.33 11.85 1.39
N ALA A 115 -19.65 11.49 0.14
CA ALA A 115 -19.03 10.37 -0.54
C ALA A 115 -17.62 10.77 -1.01
N SER A 116 -16.61 10.03 -0.58
CA SER A 116 -15.23 10.30 -0.94
C SER A 116 -14.58 9.10 -1.59
N THR A 117 -13.81 9.36 -2.62
CA THR A 117 -13.05 8.37 -3.36
C THR A 117 -11.59 8.75 -3.29
N ILE A 118 -10.73 7.78 -3.00
CA ILE A 118 -9.29 7.89 -3.25
C ILE A 118 -8.98 7.05 -4.47
N GLU A 119 -8.28 7.65 -5.42
CA GLU A 119 -7.85 7.01 -6.64
C GLU A 119 -6.35 6.78 -6.59
N PHE A 120 -5.94 5.54 -6.89
CA PHE A 120 -4.54 5.19 -7.06
C PHE A 120 -4.31 4.90 -8.53
N TYR A 121 -3.66 5.81 -9.23
CA TYR A 121 -3.39 5.65 -10.65
C TYR A 121 -2.23 4.71 -10.91
N ALA A 122 -2.45 3.80 -11.84
CA ALA A 122 -1.42 2.89 -12.32
C ALA A 122 -0.59 3.45 -13.48
N ASP A 123 -1.06 4.52 -14.11
CA ASP A 123 -0.33 5.26 -15.13
C ASP A 123 -0.79 6.71 -15.21
N GLY A 124 0.13 7.57 -15.59
CA GLY A 124 0.01 9.02 -15.60
C GLY A 124 -1.14 9.60 -16.41
N TYR A 125 -2.34 9.50 -15.88
CA TYR A 125 -3.51 10.21 -16.43
C TYR A 125 -3.41 11.73 -16.26
N ALA A 126 -2.61 12.19 -15.31
CA ALA A 126 -2.23 13.58 -15.20
C ALA A 126 -0.72 13.69 -15.44
N ALA A 127 -0.30 14.56 -16.33
CA ALA A 127 1.12 14.84 -16.55
C ALA A 127 1.83 15.10 -15.21
N GLY A 128 2.68 14.15 -14.77
CA GLY A 128 3.38 14.21 -13.50
C GLY A 128 2.84 13.31 -12.38
N ALA A 129 1.85 12.44 -12.62
CA ALA A 129 1.45 11.44 -11.63
C ALA A 129 2.57 10.39 -11.47
N ALA A 130 3.10 10.28 -10.26
CA ALA A 130 4.09 9.26 -9.95
C ALA A 130 3.40 7.88 -9.85
N GLU A 131 4.08 6.85 -10.33
CA GLU A 131 3.61 5.48 -10.22
C GLU A 131 3.59 5.03 -8.76
N ASN A 132 2.65 4.14 -8.40
CA ASN A 132 2.70 3.45 -7.12
C ASN A 132 3.79 2.38 -7.19
N VAL A 133 4.70 2.40 -6.23
CA VAL A 133 5.84 1.48 -6.19
C VAL A 133 5.91 0.81 -4.83
N MET A 134 6.05 -0.51 -4.85
CA MET A 134 6.44 -1.30 -3.69
C MET A 134 7.78 -1.97 -4.01
N THR A 135 8.79 -1.67 -3.22
CA THR A 135 10.10 -2.30 -3.29
C THR A 135 10.24 -3.27 -2.14
N LEU A 136 10.62 -4.50 -2.45
CA LEU A 136 10.94 -5.53 -1.48
C LEU A 136 12.43 -5.86 -1.60
N MET A 137 13.16 -5.75 -0.51
CA MET A 137 14.58 -6.01 -0.47
C MET A 137 14.91 -6.96 0.68
N GLU A 138 15.59 -8.06 0.36
CA GLU A 138 16.13 -8.94 1.37
C GLU A 138 17.40 -8.32 1.99
N ILE A 139 17.36 -8.17 3.31
CA ILE A 139 18.54 -7.81 4.10
C ILE A 139 19.01 -9.09 4.79
N ARG A 140 20.23 -9.48 4.50
CA ARG A 140 20.82 -10.69 5.03
C ARG A 140 20.97 -10.56 6.55
N GLY A 141 20.33 -11.46 7.29
CA GLY A 141 20.58 -11.64 8.70
C GLY A 141 22.00 -12.15 8.92
N ASN A 142 22.62 -11.73 9.99
CA ASN A 142 23.86 -12.37 10.41
C ASN A 142 23.53 -13.81 10.83
N SER A 143 24.13 -14.76 10.15
CA SER A 143 24.10 -16.19 10.50
C SER A 143 24.86 -16.45 11.80
#